data_4155dc0db76dd24a5bd973e358e8cea5
#
_entry.id   4155dc0db76dd24a5bd973e358e8cea5
#
_cell.length_a   1.000
_cell.length_b   1.000
_cell.length_c   1.000
_cell.angle_alpha   90.00
_cell.angle_beta   90.00
_cell.angle_gamma   90.00
#
_symmetry.space_group_name_H-M   'P 1'
#
loop_
_entity.id
_entity.type
_entity.pdbx_description
1 polymer ?
#
loop_
_entity_poly.entity_id
_entity_poly.type
_entity_poly.pdbx_seq_one_letter_code
_entity_poly.pdbx_strand_id
1 'polypeptide(L)'
;MAEQEGKTIHSVAKAIRLLDLLTAAGQPASLTELYQKTGWPKSTIHGLLSTMRESGLIEQTPNGRYWLGIRLFEYGCAVSNSWDIGAIARPHMQNICTELGESVFLSVFDRAAVVTLAEEESRASLRVVSEVGARLPVHCTSQGKLFLANSSPAE
;
A
#
# COMPACT_ATOMS: atom_id res chain seq x y z
N MET A 1 17.10 2.40 -28.46
CA MET A 1 17.86 1.89 -27.31
C MET A 1 17.04 0.73 -26.74
N ALA A 2 17.55 -0.49 -26.76
CA ALA A 2 16.83 -1.67 -26.28
C ALA A 2 16.66 -1.56 -24.75
N GLU A 3 15.42 -1.56 -24.28
CA GLU A 3 15.10 -1.79 -22.86
C GLU A 3 15.67 -3.15 -22.46
N GLN A 4 16.66 -3.13 -21.57
CA GLN A 4 17.06 -4.32 -20.87
C GLN A 4 15.90 -4.71 -19.94
N GLU A 5 15.05 -5.66 -20.37
CA GLU A 5 14.16 -6.36 -19.45
C GLU A 5 15.00 -6.97 -18.32
N GLY A 6 15.00 -6.28 -17.19
CA GLY A 6 15.69 -6.74 -16.00
C GLY A 6 15.16 -8.11 -15.59
N LYS A 7 16.05 -9.10 -15.48
CA LYS A 7 15.71 -10.48 -15.10
C LYS A 7 15.01 -10.49 -13.75
N THR A 8 13.69 -10.68 -13.75
CA THR A 8 12.88 -10.72 -12.52
C THR A 8 13.28 -11.92 -11.65
N ILE A 9 13.62 -11.67 -10.38
CA ILE A 9 13.90 -12.71 -9.40
C ILE A 9 12.55 -13.22 -8.86
N HIS A 10 12.11 -14.37 -9.37
CA HIS A 10 10.79 -14.93 -9.07
C HIS A 10 10.51 -15.14 -7.57
N SER A 11 11.52 -15.47 -6.76
CA SER A 11 11.34 -15.63 -5.32
C SER A 11 10.99 -14.31 -4.63
N VAL A 12 11.61 -13.19 -5.05
CA VAL A 12 11.29 -11.84 -4.54
C VAL A 12 9.87 -11.44 -4.96
N ALA A 13 9.53 -11.63 -6.23
CA ALA A 13 8.19 -11.33 -6.73
C ALA A 13 7.10 -12.14 -5.99
N LYS A 14 7.36 -13.42 -5.70
CA LYS A 14 6.45 -14.26 -4.91
C LYS A 14 6.33 -13.80 -3.46
N ALA A 15 7.42 -13.39 -2.82
CA ALA A 15 7.40 -12.85 -1.47
C ALA A 15 6.54 -11.57 -1.39
N ILE A 16 6.73 -10.64 -2.31
CA ILE A 16 5.91 -9.41 -2.44
C ILE A 16 4.44 -9.80 -2.63
N ARG A 17 4.15 -10.75 -3.52
CA ARG A 17 2.76 -11.19 -3.75
C ARG A 17 2.11 -11.79 -2.50
N LEU A 18 2.85 -12.47 -1.63
CA LEU A 18 2.32 -12.96 -0.35
C LEU A 18 2.00 -11.79 0.60
N LEU A 19 2.84 -10.74 0.65
CA LEU A 19 2.54 -9.53 1.43
C LEU A 19 1.26 -8.85 0.92
N ASP A 20 1.10 -8.70 -0.40
CA ASP A 20 -0.12 -8.14 -1.01
C ASP A 20 -1.37 -8.93 -0.61
N LEU A 21 -1.29 -10.27 -0.61
CA LEU A 21 -2.41 -11.13 -0.24
C LEU A 21 -2.76 -11.05 1.25
N LEU A 22 -1.77 -10.89 2.12
CA LEU A 22 -1.97 -10.69 3.55
C LEU A 22 -2.63 -9.32 3.79
N THR A 23 -2.11 -8.27 3.16
CA THR A 23 -2.69 -6.91 3.24
C THR A 23 -4.15 -6.90 2.78
N ALA A 24 -4.43 -7.47 1.60
CA ALA A 24 -5.79 -7.53 1.05
C ALA A 24 -6.76 -8.40 1.85
N ALA A 25 -6.25 -9.33 2.66
CA ALA A 25 -7.09 -10.16 3.53
C ALA A 25 -7.64 -9.38 4.74
N GLY A 26 -6.98 -8.30 5.17
CA GLY A 26 -7.35 -7.51 6.34
C GLY A 26 -7.28 -8.26 7.68
N GLN A 27 -6.82 -9.52 7.68
CA GLN A 27 -6.73 -10.39 8.85
C GLN A 27 -5.70 -11.50 8.62
N PRO A 28 -5.16 -12.13 9.69
CA PRO A 28 -4.21 -13.21 9.55
C PRO A 28 -4.71 -14.36 8.66
N ALA A 29 -3.88 -14.87 7.75
CA ALA A 29 -4.21 -15.93 6.82
C ALA A 29 -3.45 -17.24 7.11
N SER A 30 -4.08 -18.37 6.87
CA SER A 30 -3.47 -19.69 6.97
C SER A 30 -2.67 -20.05 5.71
N LEU A 31 -1.74 -21.01 5.83
CA LEU A 31 -1.02 -21.56 4.69
C LEU A 31 -1.97 -22.09 3.61
N THR A 32 -3.10 -22.69 4.01
CA THR A 32 -4.09 -23.26 3.09
C THR A 32 -4.80 -22.18 2.29
N GLU A 33 -5.20 -21.07 2.93
CA GLU A 33 -5.81 -19.93 2.24
C GLU A 33 -4.85 -19.28 1.24
N LEU A 34 -3.57 -19.15 1.61
CA LEU A 34 -2.54 -18.64 0.70
C LEU A 34 -2.30 -19.58 -0.47
N TYR A 35 -2.31 -20.91 -0.24
CA TYR A 35 -2.25 -21.91 -1.30
C TYR A 35 -3.43 -21.76 -2.28
N GLN A 36 -4.65 -21.64 -1.76
CA GLN A 36 -5.85 -21.48 -2.60
C GLN A 36 -5.81 -20.22 -3.47
N LYS A 37 -5.26 -19.13 -2.93
CA LYS A 37 -5.13 -17.85 -3.66
C LYS A 37 -3.99 -17.82 -4.69
N THR A 38 -2.92 -18.57 -4.46
CA THR A 38 -1.73 -18.54 -5.32
C THR A 38 -1.62 -19.72 -6.27
N GLY A 39 -2.14 -20.89 -5.89
CA GLY A 39 -1.92 -22.16 -6.57
C GLY A 39 -0.48 -22.69 -6.45
N TRP A 40 0.39 -22.06 -5.67
CA TRP A 40 1.79 -22.47 -5.54
C TRP A 40 1.94 -23.65 -4.58
N PRO A 41 2.96 -24.52 -4.77
CA PRO A 41 3.23 -25.61 -3.83
C PRO A 41 3.34 -25.10 -2.39
N LYS A 42 2.69 -25.79 -1.44
CA LYS A 42 2.73 -25.42 -0.02
C LYS A 42 4.13 -25.30 0.55
N SER A 43 5.08 -26.14 0.07
CA SER A 43 6.49 -26.08 0.44
C SER A 43 7.14 -24.75 0.02
N THR A 44 6.83 -24.25 -1.18
CA THR A 44 7.31 -22.95 -1.67
C THR A 44 6.76 -21.80 -0.81
N ILE A 45 5.45 -21.81 -0.53
CA ILE A 45 4.84 -20.79 0.31
C ILE A 45 5.45 -20.81 1.71
N HIS A 46 5.56 -21.99 2.31
CA HIS A 46 6.15 -22.15 3.64
C HIS A 46 7.60 -21.65 3.71
N GLY A 47 8.43 -21.99 2.72
CA GLY A 47 9.81 -21.50 2.67
C GLY A 47 9.91 -19.98 2.59
N LEU A 48 9.07 -19.34 1.75
CA LEU A 48 9.02 -17.89 1.65
C LEU A 48 8.53 -17.25 2.97
N LEU A 49 7.45 -17.79 3.56
CA LEU A 49 6.92 -17.30 4.84
C LEU A 49 7.95 -17.46 5.96
N SER A 50 8.71 -18.58 6.01
CA SER A 50 9.77 -18.77 7.01
C SER A 50 10.84 -17.70 6.90
N THR A 51 11.36 -17.46 5.70
CA THR A 51 12.37 -16.41 5.45
C THR A 51 11.87 -15.02 5.81
N MET A 52 10.64 -14.69 5.41
CA MET A 52 10.04 -13.39 5.75
C MET A 52 9.79 -13.23 7.25
N ARG A 53 9.45 -14.31 7.96
CA ARG A 53 9.30 -14.29 9.41
C ARG A 53 10.64 -14.08 10.12
N GLU A 54 11.68 -14.78 9.71
CA GLU A 54 13.04 -14.60 10.24
C GLU A 54 13.53 -13.15 10.07
N SER A 55 13.14 -12.51 8.97
CA SER A 55 13.45 -11.10 8.72
C SER A 55 12.49 -10.11 9.39
N GLY A 56 11.44 -10.56 10.08
CA GLY A 56 10.45 -9.71 10.75
C GLY A 56 9.44 -9.04 9.80
N LEU A 57 9.41 -9.39 8.51
CA LEU A 57 8.44 -8.87 7.54
C LEU A 57 7.03 -9.44 7.77
N ILE A 58 6.95 -10.64 8.30
CA ILE A 58 5.70 -11.25 8.74
C ILE A 58 5.87 -11.85 10.13
N GLU A 59 4.76 -12.10 10.79
CA GLU A 59 4.68 -12.81 12.06
C GLU A 59 3.74 -14.00 11.94
N GLN A 60 3.85 -14.95 12.87
CA GLN A 60 2.93 -16.06 12.98
C GLN A 60 2.21 -15.97 14.31
N THR A 61 0.89 -15.95 14.24
CA THR A 61 0.02 -15.92 15.42
C THR A 61 0.05 -17.25 16.18
N PRO A 62 -0.35 -17.31 17.45
CA PRO A 62 -0.36 -18.55 18.23
C PRO A 62 -1.18 -19.69 17.63
N ASN A 63 -2.20 -19.38 16.82
CA ASN A 63 -3.02 -20.34 16.08
C ASN A 63 -2.43 -20.72 14.70
N GLY A 64 -1.16 -20.38 14.43
CA GLY A 64 -0.43 -20.77 13.24
C GLY A 64 -0.77 -19.99 11.96
N ARG A 65 -1.53 -18.89 12.05
CA ARG A 65 -1.84 -18.01 10.92
C ARG A 65 -0.74 -16.97 10.74
N TYR A 66 -0.59 -16.45 9.54
CA TYR A 66 0.45 -15.48 9.18
C TYR A 66 -0.14 -14.09 9.01
N TRP A 67 0.60 -13.08 9.48
CA TRP A 67 0.23 -11.68 9.36
C TRP A 67 1.44 -10.80 9.03
N LEU A 68 1.18 -9.54 8.72
CA LEU A 68 2.22 -8.53 8.47
C LEU A 68 3.00 -8.27 9.76
N GLY A 69 4.34 -8.24 9.67
CA GLY A 69 5.24 -7.98 10.78
C GLY A 69 5.55 -6.50 10.96
N ILE A 70 5.98 -6.14 12.18
CA ILE A 70 6.28 -4.75 12.57
C ILE A 70 7.36 -4.09 11.69
N ARG A 71 8.26 -4.86 11.09
CA ARG A 71 9.32 -4.32 10.24
C ARG A 71 8.80 -3.61 9.00
N LEU A 72 7.62 -3.97 8.50
CA LEU A 72 6.97 -3.25 7.41
C LEU A 72 6.56 -1.84 7.83
N PHE A 73 6.11 -1.67 9.07
CA PHE A 73 5.85 -0.35 9.64
C PHE A 73 7.13 0.49 9.77
N GLU A 74 8.24 -0.11 10.21
CA GLU A 74 9.55 0.57 10.26
C GLU A 74 9.97 1.09 8.88
N TYR A 75 9.81 0.28 7.84
CA TYR A 75 10.09 0.70 6.47
C TYR A 75 9.14 1.81 6.00
N GLY A 76 7.85 1.71 6.32
CA GLY A 76 6.87 2.75 6.03
C GLY A 76 7.24 4.08 6.70
N CYS A 77 7.63 4.05 7.98
CA CYS A 77 8.12 5.23 8.69
C CYS A 77 9.38 5.82 8.05
N ALA A 78 10.36 4.99 7.66
CA ALA A 78 11.57 5.45 7.00
C ALA A 78 11.26 6.15 5.66
N VAL A 79 10.33 5.62 4.87
CA VAL A 79 9.85 6.25 3.63
C VAL A 79 9.15 7.56 3.95
N SER A 80 8.20 7.56 4.89
CA SER A 80 7.44 8.76 5.28
C SER A 80 8.35 9.88 5.80
N ASN A 81 9.36 9.55 6.60
CA ASN A 81 10.31 10.53 7.14
C ASN A 81 11.27 11.10 6.07
N SER A 82 11.45 10.40 4.95
CA SER A 82 12.24 10.93 3.83
C SER A 82 11.48 11.95 2.98
N TRP A 83 10.19 12.13 3.22
CA TRP A 83 9.31 13.03 2.48
C TRP A 83 8.83 14.18 3.38
N ASP A 84 9.35 15.37 3.19
CA ASP A 84 8.90 16.57 3.91
C ASP A 84 7.47 16.99 3.54
N ILE A 85 6.92 16.44 2.44
CA ILE A 85 5.64 16.84 1.88
C ILE A 85 4.48 16.71 2.88
N GLY A 86 4.49 15.65 3.70
CA GLY A 86 3.45 15.44 4.71
C GLY A 86 3.45 16.51 5.80
N ALA A 87 4.64 16.89 6.28
CA ALA A 87 4.79 17.94 7.29
C ALA A 87 4.41 19.33 6.74
N ILE A 88 4.82 19.62 5.49
CA ILE A 88 4.49 20.88 4.81
C ILE A 88 3.00 20.96 4.51
N ALA A 89 2.38 19.90 4.04
CA ALA A 89 0.99 19.89 3.61
C ALA A 89 -0.01 19.96 4.78
N ARG A 90 0.30 19.32 5.92
CA ARG A 90 -0.64 19.17 7.04
C ARG A 90 -1.30 20.48 7.50
N PRO A 91 -0.60 21.60 7.76
CA PRO A 91 -1.26 22.83 8.19
C PRO A 91 -2.22 23.40 7.12
N HIS A 92 -1.88 23.21 5.83
CA HIS A 92 -2.74 23.64 4.73
C HIS A 92 -3.99 22.76 4.62
N MET A 93 -3.83 21.44 4.76
CA MET A 93 -4.94 20.49 4.76
C MET A 93 -5.92 20.79 5.91
N GLN A 94 -5.42 21.06 7.11
CA GLN A 94 -6.23 21.40 8.28
C GLN A 94 -7.03 22.69 8.06
N ASN A 95 -6.41 23.72 7.50
CA ASN A 95 -7.08 24.97 7.19
C ASN A 95 -8.22 24.75 6.18
N ILE A 96 -7.94 24.04 5.08
CA ILE A 96 -8.93 23.72 4.05
C ILE A 96 -10.08 22.89 4.64
N CYS A 97 -9.75 21.83 5.40
CA CYS A 97 -10.76 20.98 6.05
C CYS A 97 -11.66 21.78 7.00
N THR A 98 -11.09 22.72 7.75
CA THR A 98 -11.82 23.57 8.69
C THR A 98 -12.70 24.58 7.96
N GLU A 99 -12.20 25.19 6.88
CA GLU A 99 -12.90 26.22 6.12
C GLU A 99 -14.07 25.65 5.31
N LEU A 100 -13.84 24.51 4.65
CA LEU A 100 -14.83 23.89 3.77
C LEU A 100 -15.75 22.89 4.48
N GLY A 101 -15.35 22.37 5.63
CA GLY A 101 -16.06 21.29 6.33
C GLY A 101 -15.98 19.93 5.63
N GLU A 102 -15.05 19.74 4.70
CA GLU A 102 -14.86 18.54 3.89
C GLU A 102 -13.54 17.84 4.20
N SER A 103 -13.48 16.51 4.00
CA SER A 103 -12.23 15.75 4.14
C SER A 103 -11.23 16.15 3.06
N VAL A 104 -9.95 16.28 3.45
CA VAL A 104 -8.85 16.67 2.56
C VAL A 104 -7.82 15.55 2.50
N PHE A 105 -7.43 15.17 1.30
CA PHE A 105 -6.49 14.10 1.06
C PHE A 105 -5.22 14.60 0.39
N LEU A 106 -4.05 14.15 0.88
CA LEU A 106 -2.78 14.26 0.21
C LEU A 106 -2.46 12.95 -0.48
N SER A 107 -2.18 13.00 -1.78
CA SER A 107 -1.89 11.78 -2.55
C SER A 107 -0.75 11.99 -3.53
N VAL A 108 -0.10 10.90 -3.91
CA VAL A 108 0.89 10.86 -4.99
C VAL A 108 0.43 9.91 -6.09
N PHE A 109 0.91 10.16 -7.30
CA PHE A 109 0.75 9.25 -8.41
C PHE A 109 1.93 8.27 -8.43
N ASP A 110 1.64 6.98 -8.40
CA ASP A 110 2.64 5.93 -8.51
C ASP A 110 2.11 4.74 -9.32
N ARG A 111 2.82 4.39 -10.40
CA ARG A 111 2.52 3.21 -11.24
C ARG A 111 1.04 3.08 -11.61
N ALA A 112 0.50 4.12 -12.25
CA ALA A 112 -0.90 4.19 -12.69
C ALA A 112 -1.95 4.05 -11.57
N ALA A 113 -1.60 4.41 -10.34
CA ALA A 113 -2.50 4.50 -9.20
C ALA A 113 -2.28 5.78 -8.41
N VAL A 114 -3.30 6.22 -7.71
CA VAL A 114 -3.23 7.28 -6.71
C VAL A 114 -3.02 6.64 -5.34
N VAL A 115 -1.97 7.04 -4.63
CA VAL A 115 -1.67 6.54 -3.28
C VAL A 115 -1.93 7.65 -2.27
N THR A 116 -2.82 7.40 -1.31
CA THR A 116 -3.13 8.35 -0.23
C THR A 116 -1.99 8.35 0.79
N LEU A 117 -1.38 9.51 1.02
CA LEU A 117 -0.29 9.72 1.98
C LEU A 117 -0.76 10.26 3.32
N ALA A 118 -1.77 11.13 3.31
CA ALA A 118 -2.34 11.73 4.50
C ALA A 118 -3.80 12.11 4.28
N GLU A 119 -4.54 12.22 5.37
CA GLU A 119 -5.93 12.63 5.42
C GLU A 119 -6.14 13.57 6.59
N GLU A 120 -6.96 14.62 6.37
CA GLU A 120 -7.60 15.41 7.41
C GLU A 120 -9.11 15.19 7.30
N GLU A 121 -9.67 14.53 8.30
CA GLU A 121 -11.03 14.02 8.27
C GLU A 121 -12.06 15.11 8.61
N SER A 122 -13.11 15.25 7.79
CA SER A 122 -14.24 16.12 8.09
C SER A 122 -15.05 15.58 9.29
N ARG A 123 -15.65 16.50 10.03
CA ARG A 123 -16.62 16.18 11.10
C ARG A 123 -18.04 15.97 10.58
N ALA A 124 -18.28 16.10 9.28
CA ALA A 124 -19.59 15.90 8.68
C ALA A 124 -20.02 14.43 8.83
N SER A 125 -21.32 14.19 9.03
CA SER A 125 -21.88 12.84 9.13
C SER A 125 -21.80 12.06 7.81
N LEU A 126 -21.82 12.76 6.67
CA LEU A 126 -21.57 12.21 5.35
C LEU A 126 -20.21 12.74 4.87
N ARG A 127 -19.24 11.87 4.71
CA ARG A 127 -17.89 12.24 4.30
C ARG A 127 -17.26 11.16 3.42
N VAL A 128 -16.31 11.56 2.60
CA VAL A 128 -15.45 10.59 1.90
C VAL A 128 -14.42 10.06 2.89
N VAL A 129 -14.23 8.76 2.91
CA VAL A 129 -13.22 8.07 3.72
C VAL A 129 -12.25 7.36 2.78
N SER A 130 -10.96 7.53 3.02
CA SER A 130 -9.90 6.79 2.33
C SER A 130 -8.79 6.47 3.33
N GLU A 131 -8.31 5.25 3.31
CA GLU A 131 -7.23 4.86 4.21
C GLU A 131 -5.88 5.38 3.71
N VAL A 132 -5.02 5.84 4.61
CA VAL A 132 -3.62 6.14 4.30
C VAL A 132 -2.92 4.86 3.81
N GLY A 133 -2.22 4.95 2.70
CA GLY A 133 -1.63 3.80 2.00
C GLY A 133 -2.57 3.13 0.99
N ALA A 134 -3.85 3.52 0.92
CA ALA A 134 -4.76 3.00 -0.09
C ALA A 134 -4.29 3.37 -1.50
N ARG A 135 -4.37 2.40 -2.42
CA ARG A 135 -4.10 2.58 -3.86
C ARG A 135 -5.42 2.63 -4.60
N LEU A 136 -5.72 3.79 -5.15
CA LEU A 136 -6.98 4.05 -5.85
C LEU A 136 -6.77 4.12 -7.37
N PRO A 137 -7.72 3.60 -8.17
CA PRO A 137 -7.64 3.70 -9.61
C PRO A 137 -7.73 5.16 -10.09
N VAL A 138 -6.91 5.52 -11.08
CA VAL A 138 -6.86 6.89 -11.60
C VAL A 138 -8.15 7.32 -12.32
N HIS A 139 -8.81 6.39 -13.00
CA HIS A 139 -9.97 6.70 -13.84
C HIS A 139 -11.24 7.08 -13.05
N CYS A 140 -11.37 6.67 -11.79
CA CYS A 140 -12.57 6.87 -10.99
C CYS A 140 -12.41 7.89 -9.85
N THR A 141 -11.21 8.46 -9.67
CA THR A 141 -10.94 9.44 -8.61
C THR A 141 -10.70 10.84 -9.19
N SER A 142 -11.05 11.90 -8.46
CA SER A 142 -10.77 13.29 -8.85
C SER A 142 -9.27 13.54 -8.99
N GLN A 143 -8.49 13.08 -8.03
CA GLN A 143 -7.03 13.15 -8.04
C GLN A 143 -6.43 12.39 -9.22
N GLY A 144 -6.91 11.18 -9.51
CA GLY A 144 -6.47 10.40 -10.65
C GLY A 144 -6.74 11.10 -11.98
N LYS A 145 -7.91 11.69 -12.15
CA LYS A 145 -8.24 12.49 -13.34
C LYS A 145 -7.34 13.71 -13.50
N LEU A 146 -7.01 14.38 -12.40
CA LEU A 146 -6.06 15.50 -12.40
C LEU A 146 -4.65 15.06 -12.79
N PHE A 147 -4.16 13.94 -12.27
CA PHE A 147 -2.87 13.36 -12.67
C PHE A 147 -2.86 13.01 -14.16
N LEU A 148 -3.87 12.29 -14.66
CA LEU A 148 -3.98 11.94 -16.07
C LEU A 148 -4.02 13.17 -17.00
N ALA A 149 -4.70 14.23 -16.58
CA ALA A 149 -4.78 15.47 -17.35
C ALA A 149 -3.43 16.21 -17.47
N ASN A 150 -2.50 15.95 -16.55
CA ASN A 150 -1.18 16.57 -16.50
C ASN A 150 -0.05 15.59 -16.86
N SER A 151 -0.35 14.33 -17.12
CA SER A 151 0.62 13.33 -17.60
C SER A 151 0.89 13.46 -19.08
N SER A 152 2.09 13.09 -19.52
CA SER A 152 2.38 13.00 -20.95
C SER A 152 1.70 11.77 -21.56
N PRO A 153 1.35 11.79 -22.87
CA PRO A 153 0.73 10.65 -23.55
C PRO A 153 1.55 9.36 -23.53
N ALA A 154 2.80 9.40 -23.09
CA ALA A 154 3.71 8.26 -23.00
C ALA A 154 3.79 7.65 -21.59
N GLU A 155 3.14 8.25 -20.59
CA GLU A 155 3.01 7.78 -19.20
C GLU A 155 1.65 7.12 -18.96
#